data_87f992cbee24e4ce874b877c9a8eb468
#
_entry.id   87f992cbee24e4ce874b877c9a8eb468
#
_cell.length_a   1.000
_cell.length_b   1.000
_cell.length_c   1.000
_cell.angle_alpha   90.00
_cell.angle_beta   90.00
_cell.angle_gamma   90.00
#
_symmetry.space_group_name_H-M   'P 1'
#
loop_
_entity.id
_entity.type
_entity.pdbx_description
1 polymer ?
#
loop_
_entity_poly.entity_id
_entity_poly.type
_entity_poly.pdbx_seq_one_letter_code
_entity_poly.pdbx_strand_id
1 'polypeptide(L)'
;MKIPPVCLMITAAAATLSIHPSRSVFFYYETVTLSCAVPGNFTGWTVKRNTSTRSSLSCETWGQLHGSSCTIKGVYPSDSGVYWCESDSGECSNTINIRVATGVILQGPAVPLTEGDSVTLNCSYKEKYAKESTSNFNAVFYRNGAFIGNKSEGRLSLIHVSKENEGIYKCVHPTKGQSPEIWLEVRENNIPVATPDPDPDPTPPIALPKLLSTILLFILYTCIFILAVYTYRKWAQARAEAKRKWPDHL
;
A
#
# COMPACT_ATOMS: atom_id res chain seq x y z
N MET A 1 -16.76 -5.99 6.06
CA MET A 1 -15.44 -5.60 5.54
C MET A 1 -14.60 -5.13 6.72
N LYS A 2 -13.63 -5.93 7.20
CA LYS A 2 -12.75 -5.50 8.31
C LYS A 2 -11.68 -4.61 7.70
N ILE A 3 -11.60 -3.39 8.20
CA ILE A 3 -10.56 -2.40 7.83
C ILE A 3 -9.20 -3.03 8.15
N PRO A 4 -8.21 -2.99 7.23
CA PRO A 4 -6.85 -3.40 7.56
C PRO A 4 -6.32 -2.57 8.73
N PRO A 5 -5.39 -3.09 9.53
CA PRO A 5 -4.77 -2.31 10.60
C PRO A 5 -4.24 -0.99 10.01
N VAL A 6 -4.35 0.08 10.78
CA VAL A 6 -3.85 1.40 10.37
C VAL A 6 -2.34 1.29 10.19
N CYS A 7 -1.93 1.00 8.95
CA CYS A 7 -0.54 0.98 8.57
C CYS A 7 -0.01 2.42 8.53
N LEU A 8 0.99 2.69 9.32
CA LEU A 8 1.68 3.99 9.30
C LEU A 8 2.46 4.09 8.00
N MET A 9 1.91 4.76 7.00
CA MET A 9 2.62 5.12 5.78
C MET A 9 3.61 6.25 6.11
N ILE A 10 4.78 5.90 6.64
CA ILE A 10 5.89 6.84 6.78
C ILE A 10 6.71 6.75 5.49
N THR A 11 6.82 7.87 4.83
CA THR A 11 7.49 8.13 3.56
C THR A 11 8.93 7.59 3.53
N ALA A 12 9.30 6.99 2.41
CA ALA A 12 10.62 6.90 1.78
C ALA A 12 11.27 5.54 1.58
N ALA A 13 10.77 4.41 2.06
CA ALA A 13 11.27 3.07 1.66
C ALA A 13 10.24 1.97 1.92
N ALA A 14 8.98 2.21 1.59
CA ALA A 14 7.95 1.18 1.75
C ALA A 14 8.24 0.00 0.82
N ALA A 15 8.19 -1.21 1.36
CA ALA A 15 8.24 -2.41 0.56
C ALA A 15 7.10 -2.42 -0.46
N THR A 16 7.31 -3.08 -1.58
CA THR A 16 6.27 -3.31 -2.59
C THR A 16 5.88 -4.77 -2.60
N LEU A 17 4.59 -5.05 -2.39
CA LEU A 17 4.04 -6.39 -2.59
C LEU A 17 3.77 -6.61 -4.08
N SER A 18 4.30 -7.69 -4.62
CA SER A 18 4.01 -8.19 -5.97
C SER A 18 3.40 -9.59 -5.90
N ILE A 19 2.70 -10.00 -6.97
CA ILE A 19 2.03 -11.28 -7.07
C ILE A 19 2.36 -11.94 -8.43
N HIS A 20 2.58 -13.25 -8.38
CA HIS A 20 2.75 -14.05 -9.59
C HIS A 20 1.81 -15.27 -9.57
N PRO A 21 1.05 -15.49 -10.66
CA PRO A 21 0.80 -14.63 -11.83
C PRO A 21 0.18 -13.27 -11.47
N SER A 22 0.48 -12.21 -12.24
CA SER A 22 0.05 -10.83 -11.97
C SER A 22 -1.44 -10.61 -12.28
N ARG A 23 -2.31 -11.12 -11.44
CA ARG A 23 -3.78 -11.00 -11.53
C ARG A 23 -4.43 -11.08 -10.16
N SER A 24 -5.66 -10.61 -10.07
CA SER A 24 -6.42 -10.53 -8.81
C SER A 24 -7.40 -11.71 -8.61
N VAL A 25 -7.75 -12.46 -9.67
CA VAL A 25 -8.70 -13.58 -9.59
C VAL A 25 -8.05 -14.88 -10.06
N PHE A 26 -8.25 -15.93 -9.28
CA PHE A 26 -7.65 -17.25 -9.50
C PHE A 26 -8.71 -18.34 -9.50
N PHE A 27 -8.45 -19.41 -10.23
CA PHE A 27 -9.20 -20.66 -10.08
C PHE A 27 -8.72 -21.47 -8.87
N TYR A 28 -9.55 -22.38 -8.44
CA TYR A 28 -9.19 -23.40 -7.47
C TYR A 28 -7.91 -24.13 -7.86
N TYR A 29 -7.08 -24.45 -6.87
CA TYR A 29 -5.84 -25.22 -6.99
C TYR A 29 -4.73 -24.56 -7.80
N GLU A 30 -4.87 -23.31 -8.21
CA GLU A 30 -3.76 -22.58 -8.80
C GLU A 30 -2.71 -22.23 -7.74
N THR A 31 -1.47 -22.11 -8.18
CA THR A 31 -0.37 -21.68 -7.31
C THR A 31 -0.21 -20.17 -7.41
N VAL A 32 -0.06 -19.52 -6.27
CA VAL A 32 0.14 -18.07 -6.16
C VAL A 32 1.38 -17.81 -5.35
N THR A 33 2.27 -16.97 -5.86
CA THR A 33 3.47 -16.51 -5.15
C THR A 33 3.37 -15.01 -4.91
N LEU A 34 3.54 -14.60 -3.67
CA LEU A 34 3.56 -13.23 -3.20
C LEU A 34 4.98 -12.87 -2.78
N SER A 35 5.50 -11.74 -3.20
CA SER A 35 6.88 -11.34 -2.92
C SER A 35 6.95 -9.91 -2.43
N CYS A 36 7.68 -9.70 -1.32
CA CYS A 36 8.01 -8.39 -0.79
C CYS A 36 9.31 -7.90 -1.40
N ALA A 37 9.24 -6.90 -2.26
CA ALA A 37 10.42 -6.19 -2.76
C ALA A 37 10.72 -5.02 -1.82
N VAL A 38 11.90 -5.03 -1.22
CA VAL A 38 12.33 -4.01 -0.26
C VAL A 38 13.55 -3.30 -0.83
N PRO A 39 13.55 -1.97 -0.94
CA PRO A 39 14.74 -1.23 -1.32
C PRO A 39 15.88 -1.48 -0.33
N GLY A 40 17.11 -1.72 -0.81
CA GLY A 40 18.30 -1.83 0.05
C GLY A 40 18.48 -3.16 0.79
N ASN A 41 17.82 -4.24 0.40
CA ASN A 41 17.97 -5.59 1.00
C ASN A 41 17.68 -5.64 2.53
N PHE A 42 16.77 -4.85 3.03
CA PHE A 42 16.35 -4.92 4.43
C PHE A 42 15.63 -6.24 4.71
N THR A 43 16.08 -6.97 5.72
CA THR A 43 15.41 -8.15 6.29
C THR A 43 14.31 -7.72 7.26
N GLY A 44 13.42 -8.65 7.64
CA GLY A 44 12.37 -8.36 8.63
C GLY A 44 11.01 -7.99 8.02
N TRP A 45 10.80 -8.24 6.73
CA TRP A 45 9.50 -8.09 6.08
C TRP A 45 8.83 -9.44 5.87
N THR A 46 7.55 -9.52 6.24
CA THR A 46 6.76 -10.74 6.16
C THR A 46 5.48 -10.50 5.38
N VAL A 47 5.07 -11.44 4.52
CA VAL A 47 3.76 -11.39 3.87
C VAL A 47 2.70 -11.75 4.89
N LYS A 48 1.71 -10.87 5.05
CA LYS A 48 0.53 -11.07 5.90
C LYS A 48 -0.75 -11.08 5.09
N ARG A 49 -1.80 -11.65 5.65
CA ARG A 49 -3.13 -11.69 5.00
C ARG A 49 -4.27 -11.49 5.97
N ASN A 50 -5.35 -10.92 5.43
CA ASN A 50 -6.68 -10.84 6.04
C ASN A 50 -7.67 -11.56 5.15
N THR A 51 -8.28 -12.61 5.65
CA THR A 51 -9.36 -13.34 4.97
C THR A 51 -10.66 -13.21 5.75
N SER A 52 -11.76 -13.75 5.21
CA SER A 52 -13.06 -13.73 5.90
C SER A 52 -13.04 -14.42 7.26
N THR A 53 -12.17 -15.43 7.43
CA THR A 53 -12.11 -16.28 8.63
C THR A 53 -10.97 -15.92 9.58
N ARG A 54 -9.89 -15.30 9.09
CA ARG A 54 -8.67 -15.07 9.87
C ARG A 54 -8.06 -13.71 9.53
N SER A 55 -7.49 -13.05 10.55
CA SER A 55 -6.92 -11.71 10.45
C SER A 55 -5.44 -11.71 10.78
N SER A 56 -4.66 -10.93 10.05
CA SER A 56 -3.25 -10.60 10.34
C SER A 56 -2.30 -11.78 10.54
N LEU A 57 -2.52 -12.87 9.76
CA LEU A 57 -1.65 -14.04 9.82
C LEU A 57 -0.44 -13.88 8.92
N SER A 58 0.75 -14.23 9.43
CA SER A 58 1.99 -14.31 8.65
C SER A 58 2.03 -15.55 7.77
N CYS A 59 2.81 -15.48 6.69
CA CYS A 59 2.94 -16.52 5.67
C CYS A 59 3.21 -17.93 6.24
N GLU A 60 4.02 -18.05 7.27
CA GLU A 60 4.42 -19.33 7.86
C GLU A 60 3.25 -20.21 8.30
N THR A 61 2.09 -19.58 8.58
CA THR A 61 0.90 -20.32 9.05
C THR A 61 0.00 -20.83 7.93
N TRP A 62 0.18 -20.36 6.69
CA TRP A 62 -0.74 -20.66 5.58
C TRP A 62 -0.07 -20.84 4.21
N GLY A 63 1.21 -20.59 4.09
CA GLY A 63 1.96 -20.70 2.86
C GLY A 63 3.35 -21.30 3.07
N GLN A 64 4.11 -21.36 2.01
CA GLN A 64 5.52 -21.76 2.05
C GLN A 64 6.38 -20.51 1.91
N LEU A 65 7.12 -20.19 2.96
CA LEU A 65 8.02 -19.05 3.01
C LEU A 65 9.35 -19.42 2.33
N HIS A 66 9.78 -18.57 1.39
CA HIS A 66 11.09 -18.66 0.72
C HIS A 66 11.70 -17.24 0.68
N GLY A 67 12.56 -16.93 1.63
CA GLY A 67 13.10 -15.58 1.81
C GLY A 67 11.98 -14.57 2.05
N SER A 68 11.87 -13.53 1.21
CA SER A 68 10.79 -12.53 1.27
C SER A 68 9.55 -12.92 0.46
N SER A 69 9.48 -14.14 -0.07
CA SER A 69 8.37 -14.62 -0.89
C SER A 69 7.55 -15.68 -0.15
N CYS A 70 6.24 -15.64 -0.38
CA CYS A 70 5.26 -16.56 0.17
C CYS A 70 4.49 -17.27 -0.95
N THR A 71 4.56 -18.60 -1.01
CA THR A 71 3.88 -19.39 -2.03
C THR A 71 2.71 -20.18 -1.43
N ILE A 72 1.52 -20.01 -2.00
CA ILE A 72 0.35 -20.82 -1.72
C ILE A 72 0.22 -21.86 -2.83
N LYS A 73 0.44 -23.14 -2.50
CA LYS A 73 0.22 -24.25 -3.43
C LYS A 73 -1.23 -24.67 -3.39
N GLY A 74 -1.98 -24.34 -4.42
CA GLY A 74 -3.39 -24.68 -4.53
C GLY A 74 -4.30 -23.79 -3.70
N VAL A 75 -4.62 -22.60 -4.21
CA VAL A 75 -5.53 -21.65 -3.53
C VAL A 75 -6.97 -22.14 -3.48
N TYR A 76 -7.67 -21.79 -2.39
CA TYR A 76 -9.07 -22.07 -2.10
C TYR A 76 -9.85 -20.77 -1.88
N PRO A 77 -11.21 -20.77 -1.93
CA PRO A 77 -12.02 -19.59 -1.60
C PRO A 77 -11.73 -18.99 -0.23
N SER A 78 -11.33 -19.81 0.75
CA SER A 78 -10.91 -19.37 2.06
C SER A 78 -9.64 -18.51 2.05
N ASP A 79 -8.86 -18.57 0.95
CA ASP A 79 -7.68 -17.74 0.74
C ASP A 79 -8.01 -16.40 0.09
N SER A 80 -9.28 -16.17 -0.27
CA SER A 80 -9.73 -14.87 -0.75
C SER A 80 -9.61 -13.84 0.36
N GLY A 81 -8.97 -12.71 0.04
CA GLY A 81 -8.73 -11.66 1.02
C GLY A 81 -7.70 -10.64 0.58
N VAL A 82 -7.27 -9.83 1.53
CA VAL A 82 -6.29 -8.76 1.33
C VAL A 82 -4.94 -9.21 1.86
N TYR A 83 -3.91 -8.98 1.07
CA TYR A 83 -2.53 -9.36 1.35
C TYR A 83 -1.64 -8.12 1.33
N TRP A 84 -0.62 -8.08 2.21
CA TRP A 84 0.37 -7.00 2.29
C TRP A 84 1.69 -7.52 2.86
N CYS A 85 2.76 -6.74 2.69
CA CYS A 85 4.00 -6.93 3.44
C CYS A 85 3.97 -6.07 4.69
N GLU A 86 4.47 -6.59 5.79
CA GLU A 86 4.61 -5.86 7.05
C GLU A 86 6.01 -6.10 7.62
N SER A 87 6.66 -5.02 8.08
CA SER A 87 7.96 -5.09 8.75
C SER A 87 7.79 -5.38 10.24
N ASP A 88 8.88 -5.76 10.89
CA ASP A 88 8.92 -5.93 12.36
C ASP A 88 8.64 -4.60 13.11
N SER A 89 8.86 -3.45 12.45
CA SER A 89 8.54 -2.11 12.97
C SER A 89 7.09 -1.67 12.73
N GLY A 90 6.27 -2.49 12.03
CA GLY A 90 4.88 -2.19 11.74
C GLY A 90 4.65 -1.33 10.49
N GLU A 91 5.66 -1.17 9.66
CA GLU A 91 5.51 -0.53 8.34
C GLU A 91 4.85 -1.49 7.36
N CYS A 92 4.06 -0.97 6.42
CA CYS A 92 3.33 -1.77 5.45
C CYS A 92 3.59 -1.37 4.00
N SER A 93 3.44 -2.36 3.10
CA SER A 93 3.46 -2.16 1.65
C SER A 93 2.08 -1.75 1.10
N ASN A 94 1.99 -1.63 -0.23
CA ASN A 94 0.72 -1.70 -0.94
C ASN A 94 -0.01 -3.00 -0.62
N THR A 95 -1.33 -3.00 -0.82
CA THR A 95 -2.19 -4.17 -0.63
C THR A 95 -2.58 -4.78 -1.98
N ILE A 96 -2.73 -6.11 -2.00
CA ILE A 96 -3.29 -6.86 -3.12
C ILE A 96 -4.52 -7.62 -2.64
N ASN A 97 -5.62 -7.50 -3.37
CA ASN A 97 -6.84 -8.25 -3.11
C ASN A 97 -6.88 -9.49 -4.01
N ILE A 98 -6.88 -10.67 -3.40
CA ILE A 98 -6.98 -11.96 -4.09
C ILE A 98 -8.40 -12.50 -3.93
N ARG A 99 -8.98 -12.95 -5.05
CA ARG A 99 -10.24 -13.66 -5.08
C ARG A 99 -10.08 -15.02 -5.73
N VAL A 100 -10.56 -16.06 -5.09
CA VAL A 100 -10.57 -17.42 -5.62
C VAL A 100 -12.00 -17.81 -5.97
N ALA A 101 -12.23 -18.23 -7.20
CA ALA A 101 -13.56 -18.56 -7.72
C ALA A 101 -13.54 -19.82 -8.60
N THR A 102 -14.74 -20.32 -8.93
CA THR A 102 -14.96 -21.49 -9.79
C THR A 102 -15.78 -21.10 -11.01
N GLY A 103 -15.74 -21.92 -12.05
CA GLY A 103 -16.52 -21.69 -13.26
C GLY A 103 -15.92 -20.59 -14.13
N VAL A 104 -16.64 -19.50 -14.34
CA VAL A 104 -16.19 -18.37 -15.15
C VAL A 104 -15.52 -17.32 -14.27
N ILE A 105 -14.33 -16.86 -14.66
CA ILE A 105 -13.64 -15.75 -14.00
C ILE A 105 -13.22 -14.71 -15.03
N LEU A 106 -13.13 -13.45 -14.58
CA LEU A 106 -12.49 -12.36 -15.32
C LEU A 106 -11.13 -12.10 -14.68
N GLN A 107 -10.07 -12.37 -15.44
CA GLN A 107 -8.70 -12.12 -15.00
C GLN A 107 -8.31 -10.70 -15.37
N GLY A 108 -8.05 -9.88 -14.37
CA GLY A 108 -7.59 -8.51 -14.49
C GLY A 108 -6.34 -8.29 -13.63
N PRO A 109 -5.73 -7.11 -13.72
CA PRO A 109 -4.51 -6.78 -12.98
C PRO A 109 -4.74 -6.86 -11.47
N ALA A 110 -3.70 -7.18 -10.75
CA ALA A 110 -3.73 -7.24 -9.28
C ALA A 110 -3.43 -5.87 -8.63
N VAL A 111 -2.85 -4.96 -9.40
CA VAL A 111 -2.48 -3.61 -8.97
C VAL A 111 -3.12 -2.58 -9.89
N PRO A 112 -3.31 -1.35 -9.42
CA PRO A 112 -3.80 -0.26 -10.24
C PRO A 112 -2.96 -0.06 -11.51
N LEU A 113 -3.61 0.31 -12.61
CA LEU A 113 -2.97 0.74 -13.84
C LEU A 113 -2.64 2.22 -13.76
N THR A 114 -1.63 2.63 -14.53
CA THR A 114 -1.32 4.04 -14.75
C THR A 114 -1.94 4.49 -16.08
N GLU A 115 -2.39 5.73 -16.19
CA GLU A 115 -2.88 6.28 -17.46
C GLU A 115 -1.82 6.11 -18.56
N GLY A 116 -2.25 5.66 -19.72
CA GLY A 116 -1.40 5.30 -20.84
C GLY A 116 -1.03 3.82 -20.88
N ASP A 117 -1.20 3.07 -19.82
CA ASP A 117 -0.96 1.61 -19.82
C ASP A 117 -1.91 0.89 -20.79
N SER A 118 -1.54 -0.34 -21.14
CA SER A 118 -2.41 -1.25 -21.88
C SER A 118 -2.63 -2.52 -21.09
N VAL A 119 -3.85 -3.00 -21.05
CA VAL A 119 -4.23 -4.22 -20.32
C VAL A 119 -5.17 -5.08 -21.13
N THR A 120 -5.06 -6.39 -21.02
CA THR A 120 -6.02 -7.34 -21.56
C THR A 120 -6.72 -8.07 -20.43
N LEU A 121 -8.03 -7.89 -20.35
CA LEU A 121 -8.91 -8.63 -19.43
C LEU A 121 -9.28 -9.95 -20.11
N ASN A 122 -8.98 -11.09 -19.43
CA ASN A 122 -9.28 -12.41 -19.97
C ASN A 122 -10.48 -13.03 -19.26
N CYS A 123 -11.54 -13.27 -19.98
CA CYS A 123 -12.67 -14.10 -19.53
C CYS A 123 -12.29 -15.56 -19.71
N SER A 124 -12.17 -16.29 -18.62
CA SER A 124 -11.72 -17.68 -18.65
C SER A 124 -12.73 -18.57 -17.94
N TYR A 125 -12.87 -19.78 -18.43
CA TYR A 125 -13.70 -20.83 -17.83
C TYR A 125 -12.87 -22.06 -17.51
N LYS A 126 -13.10 -22.66 -16.35
CA LYS A 126 -12.49 -23.91 -15.95
C LYS A 126 -13.56 -24.90 -15.48
N GLU A 127 -13.63 -26.07 -16.12
CA GLU A 127 -14.48 -27.16 -15.69
C GLU A 127 -14.05 -27.68 -14.32
N LYS A 128 -14.99 -28.20 -13.52
CA LYS A 128 -14.78 -28.56 -12.11
C LYS A 128 -13.56 -29.44 -11.82
N TYR A 129 -13.16 -30.28 -12.73
CA TYR A 129 -12.01 -31.20 -12.54
C TYR A 129 -10.95 -31.07 -13.65
N ALA A 130 -11.07 -30.04 -14.50
CA ALA A 130 -10.09 -29.80 -15.54
C ALA A 130 -8.77 -29.30 -14.95
N LYS A 131 -7.66 -29.72 -15.53
CA LYS A 131 -6.34 -29.20 -15.20
C LYS A 131 -6.16 -27.75 -15.71
N GLU A 132 -6.68 -27.46 -16.88
CA GLU A 132 -6.50 -26.21 -17.60
C GLU A 132 -7.82 -25.46 -17.76
N SER A 133 -7.74 -24.14 -17.82
CA SER A 133 -8.82 -23.25 -18.18
C SER A 133 -8.80 -22.91 -19.65
N THR A 134 -9.92 -22.50 -20.20
CA THR A 134 -10.03 -22.04 -21.59
C THR A 134 -10.64 -20.63 -21.64
N SER A 135 -10.23 -19.85 -22.62
CA SER A 135 -10.85 -18.59 -23.01
C SER A 135 -11.36 -18.62 -24.45
N ASN A 136 -11.26 -19.77 -25.12
CA ASN A 136 -11.68 -19.94 -26.52
C ASN A 136 -13.20 -20.01 -26.67
N PHE A 137 -13.86 -18.90 -26.38
CA PHE A 137 -15.30 -18.70 -26.52
C PHE A 137 -15.64 -17.21 -26.73
N ASN A 138 -16.79 -16.92 -27.27
CA ASN A 138 -17.31 -15.56 -27.38
C ASN A 138 -17.82 -15.11 -26.00
N ALA A 139 -17.12 -14.17 -25.36
CA ALA A 139 -17.52 -13.62 -24.07
C ALA A 139 -18.18 -12.25 -24.24
N VAL A 140 -19.21 -12.01 -23.48
CA VAL A 140 -19.87 -10.70 -23.40
C VAL A 140 -19.27 -9.95 -22.21
N PHE A 141 -18.83 -8.72 -22.42
CA PHE A 141 -18.23 -7.88 -21.39
C PHE A 141 -19.15 -6.74 -20.98
N TYR A 142 -19.12 -6.43 -19.70
CA TYR A 142 -19.85 -5.33 -19.07
C TYR A 142 -18.91 -4.46 -18.25
N ARG A 143 -19.15 -3.15 -18.26
CA ARG A 143 -18.51 -2.17 -17.37
C ARG A 143 -19.59 -1.36 -16.68
N ASN A 144 -19.53 -1.27 -15.35
CA ASN A 144 -20.52 -0.59 -14.51
C ASN A 144 -21.98 -1.02 -14.83
N GLY A 145 -22.16 -2.30 -15.17
CA GLY A 145 -23.45 -2.86 -15.59
C GLY A 145 -23.82 -2.63 -17.06
N ALA A 146 -23.16 -1.71 -17.76
CA ALA A 146 -23.40 -1.44 -19.17
C ALA A 146 -22.65 -2.43 -20.07
N PHE A 147 -23.32 -2.87 -21.14
CA PHE A 147 -22.73 -3.71 -22.19
C PHE A 147 -21.63 -2.93 -22.93
N ILE A 148 -20.43 -3.53 -23.06
CA ILE A 148 -19.31 -2.91 -23.77
C ILE A 148 -18.83 -3.70 -24.98
N GLY A 149 -19.29 -4.92 -25.17
CA GLY A 149 -19.02 -5.67 -26.37
C GLY A 149 -19.01 -7.18 -26.21
N ASN A 150 -19.01 -7.87 -27.34
CA ASN A 150 -18.79 -9.29 -27.47
C ASN A 150 -17.41 -9.50 -28.07
N LYS A 151 -16.57 -10.33 -27.46
CA LYS A 151 -15.20 -10.58 -27.87
C LYS A 151 -14.96 -12.06 -28.06
N SER A 152 -14.46 -12.41 -29.23
CA SER A 152 -13.94 -13.76 -29.50
C SER A 152 -12.73 -14.05 -28.61
N GLU A 153 -12.48 -15.32 -28.32
CA GLU A 153 -11.39 -15.77 -27.47
C GLU A 153 -11.40 -15.18 -26.04
N GLY A 154 -12.57 -14.69 -25.58
CA GLY A 154 -12.73 -14.18 -24.24
C GLY A 154 -11.78 -13.04 -23.84
N ARG A 155 -11.28 -12.24 -24.79
CA ARG A 155 -10.26 -11.20 -24.55
C ARG A 155 -10.78 -9.81 -24.82
N LEU A 156 -10.72 -8.94 -23.83
CA LEU A 156 -10.99 -7.51 -23.94
C LEU A 156 -9.69 -6.74 -23.72
N SER A 157 -9.14 -6.17 -24.81
CA SER A 157 -7.95 -5.31 -24.73
C SER A 157 -8.35 -3.86 -24.57
N LEU A 158 -7.80 -3.21 -23.58
CA LEU A 158 -7.89 -1.77 -23.34
C LEU A 158 -6.50 -1.19 -23.60
N ILE A 159 -6.42 -0.32 -24.59
CA ILE A 159 -5.16 0.30 -25.05
C ILE A 159 -5.19 1.76 -24.60
N HIS A 160 -4.08 2.26 -24.08
CA HIS A 160 -3.95 3.62 -23.54
C HIS A 160 -5.07 3.94 -22.54
N VAL A 161 -5.14 3.14 -21.46
CA VAL A 161 -6.15 3.33 -20.42
C VAL A 161 -6.09 4.75 -19.85
N SER A 162 -7.28 5.31 -19.62
CA SER A 162 -7.47 6.59 -18.96
C SER A 162 -8.40 6.43 -17.76
N LYS A 163 -8.60 7.49 -17.01
CA LYS A 163 -9.54 7.49 -15.87
C LYS A 163 -10.96 7.08 -16.28
N GLU A 164 -11.34 7.29 -17.53
CA GLU A 164 -12.62 6.85 -18.07
C GLU A 164 -12.78 5.33 -18.11
N ASN A 165 -11.68 4.59 -18.18
CA ASN A 165 -11.70 3.12 -18.18
C ASN A 165 -11.84 2.53 -16.77
N GLU A 166 -11.73 3.35 -15.72
CA GLU A 166 -11.96 2.91 -14.35
C GLU A 166 -13.38 2.41 -14.15
N GLY A 167 -13.52 1.35 -13.36
CA GLY A 167 -14.86 0.85 -13.05
C GLY A 167 -14.92 -0.64 -12.74
N ILE A 168 -16.14 -1.12 -12.57
CA ILE A 168 -16.47 -2.51 -12.28
C ILE A 168 -16.65 -3.27 -13.60
N TYR A 169 -15.86 -4.31 -13.80
CA TYR A 169 -15.92 -5.17 -14.97
C TYR A 169 -16.40 -6.56 -14.63
N LYS A 170 -17.16 -7.16 -15.53
CA LYS A 170 -17.50 -8.59 -15.52
C LYS A 170 -17.63 -9.12 -16.93
N CYS A 171 -17.47 -10.43 -17.07
CA CYS A 171 -17.75 -11.13 -18.32
C CYS A 171 -18.79 -12.23 -18.16
N VAL A 172 -19.45 -12.57 -19.24
CA VAL A 172 -20.46 -13.61 -19.32
C VAL A 172 -20.05 -14.62 -20.39
N HIS A 173 -19.96 -15.88 -20.00
CA HIS A 173 -19.79 -17.00 -20.89
C HIS A 173 -21.14 -17.38 -21.53
N PRO A 174 -21.21 -17.82 -22.78
CA PRO A 174 -22.50 -18.11 -23.46
C PRO A 174 -23.42 -19.10 -22.73
N THR A 175 -22.84 -20.09 -22.04
CA THR A 175 -23.61 -21.19 -21.42
C THR A 175 -23.22 -21.52 -19.97
N LYS A 176 -22.10 -20.94 -19.47
CA LYS A 176 -21.53 -21.31 -18.16
C LYS A 176 -21.70 -20.23 -17.08
N GLY A 177 -22.43 -19.15 -17.41
CA GLY A 177 -22.74 -18.07 -16.49
C GLY A 177 -21.74 -16.90 -16.55
N GLN A 178 -21.70 -16.13 -15.49
CA GLN A 178 -20.92 -14.90 -15.42
C GLN A 178 -19.78 -15.00 -14.42
N SER A 179 -18.74 -14.16 -14.64
CA SER A 179 -17.65 -14.02 -13.70
C SER A 179 -18.08 -13.22 -12.46
N PRO A 180 -17.33 -13.35 -11.34
CA PRO A 180 -17.30 -12.31 -10.33
C PRO A 180 -16.92 -10.95 -10.94
N GLU A 181 -17.41 -9.89 -10.31
CA GLU A 181 -17.03 -8.53 -10.66
C GLU A 181 -15.61 -8.22 -10.16
N ILE A 182 -14.83 -7.51 -10.97
CA ILE A 182 -13.52 -6.96 -10.60
C ILE A 182 -13.54 -5.44 -10.72
N TRP A 183 -12.83 -4.75 -9.83
CA TRP A 183 -12.58 -3.33 -9.93
C TRP A 183 -11.29 -3.08 -10.69
N LEU A 184 -11.33 -2.28 -11.73
CA LEU A 184 -10.18 -1.78 -12.46
C LEU A 184 -9.91 -0.35 -11.99
N GLU A 185 -8.80 -0.15 -11.28
CA GLU A 185 -8.35 1.16 -10.82
C GLU A 185 -7.36 1.74 -11.81
N VAL A 186 -7.53 3.02 -12.17
CA VAL A 186 -6.61 3.76 -13.03
C VAL A 186 -6.10 4.98 -12.27
N ARG A 187 -4.79 5.12 -12.16
CA ARG A 187 -4.11 6.25 -11.53
C ARG A 187 -3.58 7.20 -12.58
N GLU A 188 -3.64 8.48 -12.27
CA GLU A 188 -3.04 9.52 -13.11
C GLU A 188 -1.53 9.28 -13.22
N ASN A 189 -1.03 9.48 -14.43
CA ASN A 189 0.40 9.45 -14.70
C ASN A 189 1.02 10.78 -14.25
N ASN A 190 1.23 10.95 -12.94
CA ASN A 190 1.96 12.07 -12.38
C ASN A 190 3.45 11.92 -12.68
N ILE A 191 3.84 11.93 -13.96
CA ILE A 191 5.22 12.25 -14.31
C ILE A 191 5.37 13.71 -13.87
N PRO A 192 6.30 14.04 -12.96
CA PRO A 192 6.65 15.44 -12.77
C PRO A 192 7.05 15.94 -14.16
N VAL A 193 6.21 16.77 -14.77
CA VAL A 193 6.62 17.50 -15.95
C VAL A 193 7.86 18.23 -15.48
N ALA A 194 9.04 17.81 -15.98
CA ALA A 194 10.22 18.59 -15.86
C ALA A 194 9.86 19.91 -16.52
N THR A 195 9.45 20.87 -15.73
CA THR A 195 9.38 22.25 -16.18
C THR A 195 10.75 22.52 -16.78
N PRO A 196 10.84 22.98 -18.06
CA PRO A 196 12.13 23.42 -18.60
C PRO A 196 12.72 24.34 -17.56
N ASP A 197 13.97 24.03 -17.14
CA ASP A 197 14.69 24.80 -16.14
C ASP A 197 14.40 26.30 -16.38
N PRO A 198 13.73 26.99 -15.45
CA PRO A 198 13.81 28.43 -15.46
C PRO A 198 15.29 28.77 -15.20
N ASP A 199 15.86 29.67 -15.98
CA ASP A 199 17.18 30.24 -15.82
C ASP A 199 17.62 30.25 -14.35
N PRO A 200 18.90 30.02 -14.02
CA PRO A 200 19.39 30.00 -12.65
C PRO A 200 19.16 31.38 -12.00
N ASP A 201 17.98 31.51 -11.44
CA ASP A 201 17.59 32.69 -10.68
C ASP A 201 18.05 32.49 -9.21
N PRO A 202 18.49 33.56 -8.55
CA PRO A 202 19.33 33.51 -7.37
C PRO A 202 18.63 32.82 -6.18
N THR A 203 19.38 31.96 -5.53
CA THR A 203 19.21 31.40 -4.19
C THR A 203 17.81 31.53 -3.54
N PRO A 204 17.15 30.39 -3.17
CA PRO A 204 15.83 30.46 -2.54
C PRO A 204 15.92 31.33 -1.27
N PRO A 205 14.97 32.23 -1.06
CA PRO A 205 14.92 32.98 0.18
C PRO A 205 14.75 31.99 1.34
N ILE A 206 15.73 31.98 2.24
CA ILE A 206 15.69 31.28 3.51
C ILE A 206 14.29 31.51 4.08
N ALA A 207 13.57 30.43 4.37
CA ALA A 207 12.18 30.51 4.84
C ALA A 207 12.14 31.33 6.14
N LEU A 208 11.96 32.63 6.01
CA LEU A 208 11.90 33.62 7.09
C LEU A 208 11.08 33.16 8.31
N PRO A 209 9.91 32.46 8.18
CA PRO A 209 9.15 32.05 9.35
C PRO A 209 9.87 31.00 10.21
N LYS A 210 10.68 30.12 9.64
CA LYS A 210 11.45 29.13 10.43
C LYS A 210 12.63 29.78 11.16
N LEU A 211 13.29 30.76 10.53
CA LEU A 211 14.40 31.51 11.15
C LEU A 211 13.89 32.38 12.31
N LEU A 212 12.77 33.07 12.13
CA LEU A 212 12.12 33.86 13.19
C LEU A 212 11.69 33.02 14.37
N SER A 213 11.12 31.82 14.14
CA SER A 213 10.72 30.91 15.20
C SER A 213 11.92 30.44 16.04
N THR A 214 13.03 30.08 15.42
CA THR A 214 14.24 29.65 16.13
C THR A 214 14.87 30.78 16.94
N ILE A 215 14.93 32.02 16.40
CA ILE A 215 15.42 33.17 17.12
C ILE A 215 14.55 33.49 18.34
N LEU A 216 13.22 33.45 18.19
CA LEU A 216 12.28 33.66 19.31
C LEU A 216 12.47 32.63 20.42
N LEU A 217 12.66 31.35 20.08
CA LEU A 217 12.94 30.30 21.05
C LEU A 217 14.27 30.55 21.79
N PHE A 218 15.32 30.94 21.08
CA PHE A 218 16.60 31.28 21.70
C PHE A 218 16.47 32.45 22.69
N ILE A 219 15.76 33.51 22.34
CA ILE A 219 15.51 34.65 23.22
C ILE A 219 14.74 34.21 24.47
N LEU A 220 13.74 33.36 24.31
CA LEU A 220 12.91 32.86 25.40
C LEU A 220 13.72 32.00 26.38
N TYR A 221 14.56 31.11 25.87
CA TYR A 221 15.45 30.28 26.70
C TYR A 221 16.52 31.13 27.43
N THR A 222 17.09 32.16 26.76
CA THR A 222 18.04 33.04 27.42
C THR A 222 17.40 33.87 28.55
N CYS A 223 16.19 34.39 28.34
CA CYS A 223 15.44 35.08 29.38
C CYS A 223 15.14 34.17 30.59
N ILE A 224 14.68 32.93 30.36
CA ILE A 224 14.43 31.96 31.43
C ILE A 224 15.72 31.65 32.18
N PHE A 225 16.84 31.47 31.48
CA PHE A 225 18.13 31.20 32.08
C PHE A 225 18.62 32.38 32.97
N ILE A 226 18.49 33.62 32.48
CA ILE A 226 18.83 34.82 33.25
C ILE A 226 17.99 34.94 34.52
N LEU A 227 16.66 34.69 34.40
CA LEU A 227 15.74 34.72 35.56
C LEU A 227 16.10 33.59 36.57
N ALA A 228 16.43 32.41 36.10
CA ALA A 228 16.86 31.31 36.97
C ALA A 228 18.16 31.64 37.72
N VAL A 229 19.14 32.21 37.04
CA VAL A 229 20.40 32.67 37.67
C VAL A 229 20.14 33.79 38.67
N TYR A 230 19.28 34.75 38.30
CA TYR A 230 18.92 35.87 39.20
C TYR A 230 18.23 35.36 40.46
N THR A 231 17.24 34.48 40.34
CA THR A 231 16.50 33.91 41.50
C THR A 231 17.40 33.04 42.36
N TYR A 232 18.31 32.27 41.74
CA TYR A 232 19.31 31.48 42.47
C TYR A 232 20.27 32.36 43.27
N ARG A 233 20.80 33.44 42.65
CA ARG A 233 21.68 34.41 43.35
C ARG A 233 20.96 35.08 44.51
N LYS A 234 19.72 35.55 44.33
CA LYS A 234 18.88 36.15 45.39
C LYS A 234 18.65 35.17 46.50
N TRP A 235 18.36 33.91 46.20
CA TRP A 235 18.15 32.84 47.21
C TRP A 235 19.45 32.51 47.96
N ALA A 236 20.59 32.45 47.26
CA ALA A 236 21.92 32.22 47.88
C ALA A 236 22.32 33.38 48.82
N GLN A 237 22.03 34.63 48.43
CA GLN A 237 22.26 35.79 49.30
C GLN A 237 21.38 35.75 50.57
N ALA A 238 20.06 35.46 50.41
CA ALA A 238 19.16 35.34 51.55
C ALA A 238 19.57 34.21 52.52
N ARG A 239 20.12 33.11 51.97
CA ARG A 239 20.66 32.00 52.78
C ARG A 239 21.96 32.34 53.50
N ALA A 240 22.79 33.16 52.88
CA ALA A 240 24.01 33.66 53.51
C ALA A 240 23.74 34.68 54.62
N GLU A 241 22.73 35.56 54.46
CA GLU A 241 22.29 36.49 55.48
C GLU A 241 21.60 35.76 56.67
N ALA A 242 20.81 34.69 56.38
CA ALA A 242 20.21 33.88 57.43
C ALA A 242 21.27 33.16 58.28
N LYS A 243 22.35 32.66 57.67
CA LYS A 243 23.49 32.07 58.40
C LYS A 243 24.28 33.08 59.22
N ARG A 244 24.34 34.35 58.82
CA ARG A 244 24.99 35.41 59.63
C ARG A 244 24.17 35.82 60.84
N LYS A 245 22.83 35.72 60.77
CA LYS A 245 21.93 36.10 61.84
C LYS A 245 21.78 35.09 62.97
N TRP A 246 22.14 33.84 62.72
CA TRP A 246 22.11 32.76 63.68
C TRP A 246 23.44 31.95 63.60
N PRO A 247 24.52 32.40 64.25
CA PRO A 247 25.69 31.56 64.46
C PRO A 247 25.28 30.43 65.40
N ASP A 248 25.55 29.18 65.00
CA ASP A 248 25.29 27.98 65.78
C ASP A 248 25.96 28.14 67.17
N HIS A 249 25.13 28.24 68.20
CA HIS A 249 25.57 28.03 69.55
C HIS A 249 25.62 26.54 69.82
N LEU A 250 26.83 26.00 69.79
CA LEU A 250 27.26 24.83 70.53
C LEU A 250 28.64 25.11 71.06
#